data_79fed291df876ed3998e2faba978ec17
#
_entry.id   79fed291df876ed3998e2faba978ec17
#
_cell.length_a   1.000
_cell.length_b   1.000
_cell.length_c   1.000
_cell.angle_alpha   90.00
_cell.angle_beta   90.00
_cell.angle_gamma   90.00
#
_symmetry.space_group_name_H-M   'P 1'
#
loop_
_entity.id
_entity.type
_entity.pdbx_description
1 polymer ?
#
loop_
_entity_poly.entity_id
_entity_poly.type
_entity_poly.pdbx_seq_one_letter_code
_entity_poly.pdbx_strand_id
1 'polypeptide(L)'
;MENSYFAHPTAVIDDGCIIGNDVKIWHFSHVMPKCVIGAKCNIGQNVVISPDVILGKNVKVQNNVSIYTGVVCEDDVFLGPSMVFTNVINPRSAVIRKEEYMQTRVKRGASIGANATIVCGNDIGEFAFIGAGAVVTKEIPAYALVVGNPSKQVGW
;
A
#
# COMPACT_ATOMS: atom_id res chain seq x y z
N MET A 1 14.97 18.78 -15.77
CA MET A 1 15.71 18.31 -14.59
C MET A 1 15.49 16.82 -14.41
N GLU A 2 16.55 16.08 -14.19
CA GLU A 2 16.43 14.67 -13.87
C GLU A 2 15.81 14.53 -12.47
N ASN A 3 14.89 13.57 -12.35
CA ASN A 3 14.35 13.20 -11.05
C ASN A 3 15.46 12.63 -10.18
N SER A 4 15.58 13.13 -8.95
CA SER A 4 16.56 12.68 -7.97
C SER A 4 15.87 11.88 -6.89
N TYR A 5 16.15 10.59 -6.86
CA TYR A 5 15.71 9.71 -5.77
C TYR A 5 16.87 8.83 -5.31
N PHE A 6 16.73 8.27 -4.13
CA PHE A 6 17.70 7.34 -3.56
C PHE A 6 17.14 5.93 -3.55
N ALA A 7 17.91 4.98 -4.07
CA ALA A 7 17.63 3.56 -3.90
C ALA A 7 18.88 2.87 -3.34
N HIS A 8 18.71 2.15 -2.24
CA HIS A 8 19.80 1.37 -1.67
C HIS A 8 20.29 0.36 -2.71
N PRO A 9 21.62 0.06 -2.76
CA PRO A 9 22.17 -0.87 -3.78
C PRO A 9 21.53 -2.27 -3.79
N THR A 10 20.93 -2.71 -2.69
CA THR A 10 20.22 -4.00 -2.62
C THR A 10 18.77 -3.92 -3.13
N ALA A 11 18.24 -2.73 -3.36
CA ALA A 11 16.90 -2.57 -3.91
C ALA A 11 16.92 -2.86 -5.42
N VAL A 12 15.81 -3.44 -5.90
CA VAL A 12 15.62 -3.72 -7.33
C VAL A 12 14.46 -2.88 -7.84
N ILE A 13 14.69 -2.10 -8.89
CA ILE A 13 13.67 -1.29 -9.54
C ILE A 13 13.58 -1.76 -10.99
N ASP A 14 12.45 -2.33 -11.36
CA ASP A 14 12.21 -2.82 -12.71
C ASP A 14 11.86 -1.69 -13.68
N ASP A 15 11.85 -2.01 -14.95
CA ASP A 15 11.66 -1.02 -16.01
C ASP A 15 10.28 -0.37 -16.03
N GLY A 16 10.22 0.84 -16.54
CA GLY A 16 9.00 1.57 -16.79
C GLY A 16 8.40 2.25 -15.56
N CYS A 17 9.10 2.24 -14.42
CA CYS A 17 8.67 2.95 -13.23
C CYS A 17 8.88 4.46 -13.38
N ILE A 18 7.93 5.23 -12.85
CA ILE A 18 8.05 6.68 -12.71
C ILE A 18 8.23 6.99 -11.22
N ILE A 19 9.42 7.47 -10.86
CA ILE A 19 9.75 7.72 -9.46
C ILE A 19 10.02 9.22 -9.29
N GLY A 20 9.27 9.84 -8.39
CA GLY A 20 9.36 11.27 -8.13
C GLY A 20 10.61 11.67 -7.36
N ASN A 21 10.81 12.97 -7.18
CA ASN A 21 11.94 13.52 -6.44
C ASN A 21 11.85 13.19 -4.95
N ASP A 22 13.02 13.03 -4.32
CA ASP A 22 13.16 12.80 -2.89
C ASP A 22 12.53 11.50 -2.39
N VAL A 23 12.25 10.56 -3.27
CA VAL A 23 11.85 9.20 -2.89
C VAL A 23 13.07 8.47 -2.34
N LYS A 24 12.86 7.69 -1.29
CA LYS A 24 13.89 6.81 -0.70
C LYS A 24 13.37 5.37 -0.71
N ILE A 25 14.19 4.47 -1.27
CA ILE A 25 13.89 3.04 -1.34
C ILE A 25 15.00 2.30 -0.64
N TRP A 26 14.65 1.60 0.42
CA TRP A 26 15.62 0.99 1.31
C TRP A 26 15.94 -0.47 0.95
N HIS A 27 16.63 -1.15 1.85
CA HIS A 27 17.24 -2.46 1.64
C HIS A 27 16.24 -3.53 1.20
N PHE A 28 16.64 -4.32 0.21
CA PHE A 28 15.94 -5.52 -0.24
C PHE A 28 14.51 -5.29 -0.72
N SER A 29 14.15 -4.07 -1.04
CA SER A 29 12.85 -3.76 -1.62
C SER A 29 12.86 -3.97 -3.13
N HIS A 30 11.70 -4.40 -3.65
CA HIS A 30 11.53 -4.66 -5.08
C HIS A 30 10.35 -3.85 -5.60
N VAL A 31 10.63 -2.92 -6.50
CA VAL A 31 9.62 -2.15 -7.22
C VAL A 31 9.48 -2.77 -8.60
N MET A 32 8.35 -3.41 -8.85
CA MET A 32 8.09 -4.15 -10.08
C MET A 32 7.68 -3.21 -11.23
N PRO A 33 7.55 -3.71 -12.48
CA PRO A 33 7.43 -2.81 -13.62
C PRO A 33 6.23 -1.86 -13.58
N LYS A 34 6.41 -0.69 -14.15
CA LYS A 34 5.34 0.30 -14.42
C LYS A 34 4.67 0.87 -13.17
N CYS A 35 5.35 0.82 -12.04
CA CYS A 35 4.85 1.52 -10.85
C CYS A 35 5.02 3.03 -10.99
N VAL A 36 4.12 3.78 -10.37
CA VAL A 36 4.21 5.23 -10.22
C VAL A 36 4.34 5.56 -8.75
N ILE A 37 5.46 6.17 -8.38
CA ILE A 37 5.75 6.55 -6.99
C ILE A 37 5.92 8.06 -6.94
N GLY A 38 5.01 8.75 -6.28
CA GLY A 38 5.02 10.20 -6.14
C GLY A 38 6.21 10.70 -5.30
N ALA A 39 6.47 11.98 -5.38
CA ALA A 39 7.58 12.62 -4.70
C ALA A 39 7.52 12.40 -3.17
N LYS A 40 8.69 12.35 -2.54
CA LYS A 40 8.85 12.28 -1.08
C LYS A 40 8.35 10.98 -0.42
N CYS A 41 8.01 9.96 -1.20
CA CYS A 41 7.69 8.66 -0.63
C CYS A 41 8.91 8.04 0.04
N ASN A 42 8.66 7.32 1.13
CA ASN A 42 9.69 6.54 1.81
C ASN A 42 9.28 5.07 1.82
N ILE A 43 10.02 4.26 1.10
CA ILE A 43 9.77 2.83 0.95
C ILE A 43 10.76 2.09 1.86
N GLY A 44 10.25 1.49 2.91
CA GLY A 44 11.05 0.79 3.91
C GLY A 44 11.77 -0.44 3.39
N GLN A 45 12.24 -1.27 4.29
CA GLN A 45 12.99 -2.47 3.94
C GLN A 45 12.06 -3.65 3.65
N ASN A 46 12.49 -4.52 2.74
CA ASN A 46 11.76 -5.73 2.38
C ASN A 46 10.31 -5.46 1.97
N VAL A 47 10.13 -4.43 1.15
CA VAL A 47 8.83 -4.05 0.59
C VAL A 47 8.73 -4.56 -0.84
N VAL A 48 7.59 -5.13 -1.20
CA VAL A 48 7.29 -5.53 -2.57
C VAL A 48 6.19 -4.62 -3.10
N ILE A 49 6.46 -3.96 -4.22
CA ILE A 49 5.47 -3.16 -4.92
C ILE A 49 5.22 -3.82 -6.27
N SER A 50 4.06 -4.45 -6.41
CA SER A 50 3.69 -5.23 -7.60
C SER A 50 3.45 -4.32 -8.81
N PRO A 51 3.42 -4.88 -10.04
CA PRO A 51 3.27 -4.06 -11.24
C PRO A 51 2.07 -3.12 -11.20
N ASP A 52 2.21 -1.97 -11.81
CA ASP A 52 1.17 -0.98 -12.03
C ASP A 52 0.60 -0.31 -10.75
N VAL A 53 1.20 -0.53 -9.60
CA VAL A 53 0.80 0.14 -8.35
C VAL A 53 1.09 1.64 -8.45
N ILE A 54 0.17 2.44 -7.91
CA ILE A 54 0.28 3.90 -7.89
C ILE A 54 0.32 4.36 -6.44
N LEU A 55 1.39 5.06 -6.08
CA LEU A 55 1.53 5.77 -4.81
C LEU A 55 1.58 7.27 -5.09
N GLY A 56 0.77 8.04 -4.40
CA GLY A 56 0.79 9.49 -4.45
C GLY A 56 2.04 10.06 -3.78
N LYS A 57 2.00 11.33 -3.44
CA LYS A 57 3.13 12.02 -2.79
C LYS A 57 3.16 11.72 -1.30
N ASN A 58 4.37 11.67 -0.74
CA ASN A 58 4.59 11.55 0.70
C ASN A 58 3.92 10.31 1.31
N VAL A 59 3.88 9.21 0.60
CA VAL A 59 3.41 7.93 1.14
C VAL A 59 4.55 7.29 1.93
N LYS A 60 4.25 6.86 3.15
CA LYS A 60 5.19 6.17 4.02
C LYS A 60 4.84 4.68 4.03
N VAL A 61 5.69 3.87 3.46
CA VAL A 61 5.55 2.41 3.49
C VAL A 61 6.60 1.87 4.46
N GLN A 62 6.13 1.28 5.54
CA GLN A 62 7.01 0.70 6.54
C GLN A 62 7.55 -0.66 6.11
N ASN A 63 8.38 -1.28 6.94
CA ASN A 63 9.05 -2.54 6.57
C ASN A 63 8.07 -3.70 6.39
N ASN A 64 8.44 -4.65 5.55
CA ASN A 64 7.74 -5.92 5.35
C ASN A 64 6.30 -5.76 4.84
N VAL A 65 6.08 -4.83 3.94
CA VAL A 65 4.78 -4.59 3.31
C VAL A 65 4.82 -5.07 1.86
N SER A 66 3.80 -5.81 1.44
CA SER A 66 3.57 -6.14 0.04
C SER A 66 2.35 -5.37 -0.46
N ILE A 67 2.55 -4.59 -1.52
CA ILE A 67 1.49 -3.80 -2.16
C ILE A 67 1.21 -4.44 -3.51
N TYR A 68 0.06 -5.08 -3.64
CA TYR A 68 -0.28 -5.83 -4.84
C TYR A 68 -0.89 -4.97 -5.94
N THR A 69 -0.81 -5.46 -7.17
CA THR A 69 -1.46 -4.85 -8.34
C THR A 69 -2.94 -4.58 -8.05
N GLY A 70 -3.40 -3.38 -8.36
CA GLY A 70 -4.76 -2.92 -8.07
C GLY A 70 -4.86 -1.99 -6.88
N VAL A 71 -3.79 -1.85 -6.10
CA VAL A 71 -3.75 -0.88 -4.99
C VAL A 71 -3.33 0.49 -5.50
N VAL A 72 -4.10 1.50 -5.12
CA VAL A 72 -3.78 2.91 -5.33
C VAL A 72 -3.80 3.61 -3.98
N CYS A 73 -2.68 4.19 -3.60
CA CYS A 73 -2.59 5.05 -2.41
C CYS A 73 -2.51 6.51 -2.86
N GLU A 74 -3.38 7.34 -2.32
CA GLU A 74 -3.33 8.78 -2.53
C GLU A 74 -2.25 9.42 -1.66
N ASP A 75 -2.15 10.76 -1.69
CA ASP A 75 -1.11 11.47 -0.95
C ASP A 75 -1.21 11.27 0.56
N ASP A 76 -0.08 11.35 1.24
CA ASP A 76 0.02 11.35 2.70
C ASP A 76 -0.52 10.07 3.38
N VAL A 77 -0.56 8.96 2.67
CA VAL A 77 -0.96 7.67 3.24
C VAL A 77 0.19 7.06 4.04
N PHE A 78 -0.15 6.49 5.18
CA PHE A 78 0.78 5.72 6.01
C PHE A 78 0.40 4.24 6.02
N LEU A 79 1.35 3.39 5.63
CA LEU A 79 1.19 1.93 5.68
C LEU A 79 2.13 1.37 6.75
N GLY A 80 1.55 0.90 7.85
CA GLY A 80 2.29 0.40 9.01
C GLY A 80 3.07 -0.88 8.74
N PRO A 81 4.08 -1.20 9.56
CA PRO A 81 4.93 -2.36 9.33
C PRO A 81 4.12 -3.66 9.32
N SER A 82 4.43 -4.51 8.37
CA SER A 82 3.80 -5.82 8.20
C SER A 82 2.28 -5.77 8.00
N MET A 83 1.72 -4.64 7.60
CA MET A 83 0.32 -4.62 7.18
C MET A 83 0.16 -5.41 5.87
N VAL A 84 -1.03 -5.86 5.57
CA VAL A 84 -1.29 -6.77 4.46
C VAL A 84 -2.44 -6.25 3.59
N PHE A 85 -2.18 -6.18 2.28
CA PHE A 85 -3.25 -6.10 1.28
C PHE A 85 -3.51 -7.49 0.70
N THR A 86 -4.76 -7.80 0.38
CA THR A 86 -5.08 -8.92 -0.51
C THR A 86 -5.48 -8.38 -1.88
N ASN A 87 -5.60 -9.23 -2.89
CA ASN A 87 -6.01 -8.81 -4.23
C ASN A 87 -7.03 -9.76 -4.87
N VAL A 88 -7.28 -10.90 -4.25
CA VAL A 88 -8.27 -11.90 -4.66
C VAL A 88 -9.07 -12.32 -3.45
N ILE A 89 -10.40 -12.34 -3.58
CA ILE A 89 -11.29 -12.69 -2.46
C ILE A 89 -11.18 -14.18 -2.10
N ASN A 90 -11.03 -15.04 -3.10
CA ASN A 90 -11.06 -16.48 -2.89
C ASN A 90 -9.87 -17.16 -3.57
N PRO A 91 -8.64 -17.01 -3.02
CA PRO A 91 -7.46 -17.59 -3.64
C PRO A 91 -7.48 -19.12 -3.56
N ARG A 92 -7.05 -19.75 -4.64
CA ARG A 92 -6.88 -21.21 -4.72
C ARG A 92 -5.66 -21.50 -5.59
N SER A 93 -4.73 -22.30 -5.09
CA SER A 93 -3.51 -22.64 -5.85
C SER A 93 -3.80 -23.34 -7.18
N ALA A 94 -4.81 -24.20 -7.20
CA ALA A 94 -5.17 -24.96 -8.39
C ALA A 94 -5.96 -24.15 -9.43
N VAL A 95 -6.36 -22.93 -9.13
CA VAL A 95 -7.19 -22.08 -10.00
C VAL A 95 -6.48 -20.74 -10.21
N ILE A 96 -6.21 -20.40 -11.46
CA ILE A 96 -5.63 -19.10 -11.80
C ILE A 96 -6.71 -18.03 -11.74
N ARG A 97 -6.50 -17.02 -10.89
CA ARG A 97 -7.46 -15.94 -10.66
C ARG A 97 -6.89 -14.53 -10.92
N LYS A 98 -5.92 -14.44 -11.81
CA LYS A 98 -5.27 -13.15 -12.13
C LYS A 98 -6.23 -12.11 -12.69
N GLU A 99 -7.30 -12.55 -13.35
CA GLU A 99 -8.33 -11.66 -13.89
C GLU A 99 -9.35 -11.21 -12.83
N GLU A 100 -9.27 -11.79 -11.63
CA GLU A 100 -10.16 -11.45 -10.51
C GLU A 100 -9.52 -10.49 -9.51
N TYR A 101 -8.40 -9.86 -9.87
CA TYR A 101 -7.75 -8.86 -9.02
C TYR A 101 -8.69 -7.67 -8.83
N MET A 102 -8.93 -7.32 -7.57
CA MET A 102 -9.79 -6.22 -7.20
C MET A 102 -8.96 -4.99 -6.86
N GLN A 103 -9.45 -3.83 -7.25
CA GLN A 103 -8.83 -2.57 -6.85
C GLN A 103 -9.13 -2.25 -5.39
N THR A 104 -8.17 -1.63 -4.74
CA THR A 104 -8.31 -1.07 -3.39
C THR A 104 -7.67 0.29 -3.38
N ARG A 105 -8.47 1.31 -3.07
CA ARG A 105 -7.99 2.69 -2.98
C ARG A 105 -7.87 3.10 -1.52
N VAL A 106 -6.67 3.52 -1.15
CA VAL A 106 -6.41 4.13 0.15
C VAL A 106 -6.35 5.64 -0.07
N LYS A 107 -7.33 6.35 0.45
CA LYS A 107 -7.50 7.76 0.15
C LYS A 107 -6.58 8.63 1.02
N ARG A 108 -6.44 9.88 0.61
CA ARG A 108 -5.50 10.83 1.17
C ARG A 108 -5.50 10.85 2.70
N GLY A 109 -4.31 10.83 3.26
CA GLY A 109 -4.11 11.00 4.70
C GLY A 109 -4.50 9.81 5.57
N ALA A 110 -4.98 8.71 4.98
CA ALA A 110 -5.33 7.53 5.75
C ALA A 110 -4.09 6.87 6.35
N SER A 111 -4.26 6.32 7.55
CA SER A 111 -3.21 5.57 8.24
C SER A 111 -3.67 4.16 8.53
N ILE A 112 -2.85 3.19 8.14
CA ILE A 112 -3.11 1.76 8.38
C ILE A 112 -2.07 1.26 9.38
N GLY A 113 -2.54 0.78 10.53
CA GLY A 113 -1.68 0.32 11.62
C GLY A 113 -0.93 -0.97 11.31
N ALA A 114 0.08 -1.25 12.13
CA ALA A 114 0.90 -2.46 12.00
C ALA A 114 0.06 -3.73 12.01
N ASN A 115 0.43 -4.70 11.18
CA ASN A 115 -0.24 -6.00 11.08
C ASN A 115 -1.73 -5.95 10.72
N ALA A 116 -2.27 -4.82 10.31
CA ALA A 116 -3.64 -4.75 9.82
C ALA A 116 -3.75 -5.46 8.47
N THR A 117 -4.91 -6.02 8.19
CA THR A 117 -5.21 -6.68 6.91
C THR A 117 -6.36 -5.95 6.23
N ILE A 118 -6.14 -5.54 4.99
CA ILE A 118 -7.16 -4.90 4.16
C ILE A 118 -7.58 -5.92 3.10
N VAL A 119 -8.79 -6.44 3.25
CA VAL A 119 -9.36 -7.35 2.23
C VAL A 119 -9.71 -6.52 1.00
N CYS A 120 -9.29 -7.00 -0.16
CA CYS A 120 -9.40 -6.26 -1.43
C CYS A 120 -10.83 -5.83 -1.76
N GLY A 121 -10.93 -4.73 -2.49
CA GLY A 121 -12.22 -4.15 -2.89
C GLY A 121 -12.86 -3.26 -1.82
N ASN A 122 -12.20 -3.06 -0.68
CA ASN A 122 -12.72 -2.22 0.40
C ASN A 122 -11.87 -0.96 0.51
N ASP A 123 -12.36 0.13 -0.01
CA ASP A 123 -11.64 1.40 0.00
C ASP A 123 -11.55 1.98 1.42
N ILE A 124 -10.45 2.64 1.68
CA ILE A 124 -10.19 3.31 2.94
C ILE A 124 -10.38 4.81 2.74
N GLY A 125 -11.32 5.42 3.46
CA GLY A 125 -11.67 6.82 3.32
C GLY A 125 -10.56 7.78 3.76
N GLU A 126 -10.68 9.04 3.33
CA GLU A 126 -9.72 10.09 3.65
C GLU A 126 -9.54 10.22 5.16
N PHE A 127 -8.29 10.33 5.59
CA PHE A 127 -7.91 10.52 6.99
C PHE A 127 -8.49 9.47 7.96
N ALA A 128 -8.93 8.33 7.44
CA ALA A 128 -9.33 7.22 8.30
C ALA A 128 -8.10 6.64 9.02
N PHE A 129 -8.33 6.13 10.21
CA PHE A 129 -7.29 5.47 11.00
C PHE A 129 -7.69 4.03 11.27
N ILE A 130 -6.91 3.11 10.74
CA ILE A 130 -7.09 1.67 10.94
C ILE A 130 -6.13 1.23 12.02
N GLY A 131 -6.66 0.75 13.14
CA GLY A 131 -5.85 0.32 14.28
C GLY A 131 -4.99 -0.90 13.95
N ALA A 132 -3.90 -1.06 14.69
CA ALA A 132 -3.00 -2.20 14.53
C ALA A 132 -3.76 -3.53 14.68
N GLY A 133 -3.46 -4.49 13.81
CA GLY A 133 -4.07 -5.81 13.84
C GLY A 133 -5.52 -5.88 13.38
N ALA A 134 -6.11 -4.79 12.95
CA ALA A 134 -7.49 -4.78 12.45
C ALA A 134 -7.62 -5.55 11.13
N VAL A 135 -8.78 -6.18 10.91
CA VAL A 135 -9.10 -6.83 9.65
C VAL A 135 -10.28 -6.11 9.00
N VAL A 136 -9.99 -5.40 7.93
CA VAL A 136 -10.98 -4.59 7.21
C VAL A 136 -11.65 -5.44 6.15
N THR A 137 -12.96 -5.64 6.29
CA THR A 137 -13.80 -6.43 5.38
C THR A 137 -14.93 -5.61 4.75
N LYS A 138 -14.97 -4.32 5.01
CA LYS A 138 -15.95 -3.37 4.48
C LYS A 138 -15.28 -2.05 4.17
N GLU A 139 -15.89 -1.26 3.29
CA GLU A 139 -15.45 0.10 3.02
C GLU A 139 -15.41 0.94 4.30
N ILE A 140 -14.37 1.74 4.45
CA ILE A 140 -14.16 2.56 5.64
C ILE A 140 -14.47 4.02 5.30
N PRO A 141 -15.38 4.67 6.03
CA PRO A 141 -15.70 6.08 5.82
C PRO A 141 -14.50 7.00 6.12
N ALA A 142 -14.53 8.18 5.53
CA ALA A 142 -13.55 9.22 5.83
C ALA A 142 -13.57 9.55 7.34
N TYR A 143 -12.39 9.81 7.89
CA TYR A 143 -12.17 10.18 9.31
C TYR A 143 -12.55 9.11 10.34
N ALA A 144 -12.95 7.92 9.91
CA ALA A 144 -13.33 6.85 10.84
C ALA A 144 -12.12 6.29 11.58
N LEU A 145 -12.29 6.04 12.86
CA LEU A 145 -11.36 5.23 13.66
C LEU A 145 -11.91 3.81 13.75
N VAL A 146 -11.14 2.84 13.30
CA VAL A 146 -11.58 1.45 13.13
C VAL A 146 -10.59 0.51 13.82
N VAL A 147 -11.09 -0.46 14.56
CA VAL A 147 -10.27 -1.45 15.26
C VAL A 147 -10.91 -2.85 15.21
N GLY A 148 -10.09 -3.86 15.40
CA GLY A 148 -10.54 -5.23 15.67
C GLY A 148 -10.69 -6.13 14.45
N ASN A 149 -11.09 -7.38 14.71
CA ASN A 149 -11.31 -8.42 13.71
C ASN A 149 -12.65 -9.15 14.00
N PRO A 150 -13.68 -9.04 13.14
CA PRO A 150 -13.75 -8.08 12.04
C PRO A 150 -13.70 -6.63 12.55
N SER A 151 -13.23 -5.72 11.72
CA SER A 151 -13.07 -4.34 12.15
C SER A 151 -14.40 -3.65 12.41
N LYS A 152 -14.41 -2.77 13.42
CA LYS A 152 -15.58 -1.96 13.76
C LYS A 152 -15.16 -0.52 13.98
N GLN A 153 -16.01 0.39 13.54
CA GLN A 153 -15.80 1.80 13.79
C GLN A 153 -16.08 2.10 15.26
N VAL A 154 -15.10 2.73 15.91
CA VAL A 154 -15.18 3.09 17.34
C VAL A 154 -15.10 4.60 17.55
N GLY A 155 -14.93 5.38 16.50
CA GLY A 155 -14.86 6.84 16.57
C GLY A 155 -14.66 7.48 15.20
N TRP A 156 -14.35 8.75 15.23
CA TRP A 156 -14.08 9.59 14.08
C TRP A 156 -12.73 10.31 14.23
#